data_2edd690cd4e076ad25226dcd743f811c
#
_entry.id   2edd690cd4e076ad25226dcd743f811c
#
_cell.length_a   1.000
_cell.length_b   1.000
_cell.length_c   1.000
_cell.angle_alpha   90.00
_cell.angle_beta   90.00
_cell.angle_gamma   90.00
#
_symmetry.space_group_name_H-M   'P 1'
#
loop_
_entity.id
_entity.type
_entity.pdbx_description
1 polymer ?
#
loop_
_entity_poly.entity_id
_entity_poly.type
_entity_poly.pdbx_seq_one_letter_code
_entity_poly.pdbx_strand_id
1 'polypeptide(L)'
;MLDRIADGRTDMVFDYLAQGHPANSKDKQGVSLIQWCAYYGDVSAIRFLLTNGQSLESLGENFDLNGAAFHGHWRLCQFLLEKGADVNHPLPDTGETPLHAALCKVDSIVSTPLVRILLAHGANPNAVTKPRVETGSFMRDARTKGETPLHRAAAFGNGEVIQLLIDAGATIDAKDMHGDSPLAWASWHHRPAFILAKLCYGDFSIHPEAVKRSLEEPRLETRSMEANLLGKPHG
;
A
#
# COMPACT_ATOMS: atom_id res chain seq x y z
N MET A 1 21.01 -21.15 10.16
CA MET A 1 20.72 -20.61 8.82
C MET A 1 19.29 -20.08 8.74
N LEU A 2 18.27 -20.81 9.21
CA LEU A 2 16.88 -20.35 9.26
C LEU A 2 16.71 -18.99 9.96
N ASP A 3 17.30 -18.80 11.13
CA ASP A 3 17.20 -17.52 11.86
C ASP A 3 17.72 -16.34 11.00
N ARG A 4 18.78 -16.54 10.21
CA ARG A 4 19.31 -15.50 9.30
C ARG A 4 18.39 -15.21 8.12
N ILE A 5 17.67 -16.22 7.63
CA ILE A 5 16.63 -16.04 6.57
C ILE A 5 15.48 -15.24 7.16
N ALA A 6 15.05 -15.55 8.38
CA ALA A 6 14.04 -14.79 9.11
C ALA A 6 14.47 -13.33 9.37
N ASP A 7 15.77 -13.06 9.50
CA ASP A 7 16.36 -11.72 9.64
C ASP A 7 16.58 -11.00 8.29
N GLY A 8 16.06 -11.53 7.18
CA GLY A 8 16.07 -10.88 5.87
C GLY A 8 17.13 -11.40 4.87
N ARG A 9 17.95 -12.39 5.25
CA ARG A 9 18.94 -13.00 4.35
C ARG A 9 18.26 -14.09 3.49
N THR A 10 17.27 -13.72 2.71
CA THR A 10 16.52 -14.63 1.83
C THR A 10 17.39 -15.26 0.73
N ASP A 11 18.51 -14.61 0.39
CA ASP A 11 19.56 -15.16 -0.49
C ASP A 11 20.11 -16.49 0.02
N MET A 12 20.09 -16.75 1.33
CA MET A 12 20.56 -17.99 1.92
C MET A 12 19.63 -19.20 1.68
N VAL A 13 18.44 -19.00 1.12
CA VAL A 13 17.53 -20.08 0.77
C VAL A 13 18.15 -21.03 -0.24
N PHE A 14 18.92 -20.51 -1.19
CA PHE A 14 19.59 -21.30 -2.21
C PHE A 14 20.64 -22.26 -1.58
N ASP A 15 21.49 -21.75 -0.71
CA ASP A 15 22.48 -22.54 0.01
C ASP A 15 21.84 -23.53 0.99
N TYR A 16 20.74 -23.13 1.63
CA TYR A 16 20.00 -23.98 2.56
C TYR A 16 19.49 -25.24 1.90
N LEU A 17 18.87 -25.13 0.73
CA LEU A 17 18.39 -26.28 -0.05
C LEU A 17 19.56 -27.08 -0.67
N ALA A 18 20.64 -26.41 -1.09
CA ALA A 18 21.85 -27.08 -1.61
C ALA A 18 22.54 -27.97 -0.57
N GLN A 19 22.39 -27.66 0.72
CA GLN A 19 22.86 -28.51 1.83
C GLN A 19 21.92 -29.68 2.14
N GLY A 20 20.85 -29.88 1.35
CA GLY A 20 19.89 -30.98 1.50
C GLY A 20 18.77 -30.72 2.50
N HIS A 21 18.61 -29.49 2.95
CA HIS A 21 17.49 -29.16 3.83
C HIS A 21 16.17 -29.03 3.04
N PRO A 22 15.02 -29.41 3.64
CA PRO A 22 13.74 -29.40 2.97
C PRO A 22 13.26 -27.97 2.65
N ALA A 23 12.66 -27.78 1.46
CA ALA A 23 12.07 -26.49 1.07
C ALA A 23 10.88 -26.06 1.94
N ASN A 24 10.20 -27.00 2.59
CA ASN A 24 9.07 -26.76 3.50
C ASN A 24 9.50 -26.52 4.97
N SER A 25 10.80 -26.31 5.22
CA SER A 25 11.30 -26.01 6.55
C SER A 25 10.61 -24.78 7.14
N LYS A 26 10.41 -24.82 8.45
CA LYS A 26 9.84 -23.74 9.25
C LYS A 26 10.81 -23.35 10.35
N ASP A 27 10.77 -22.08 10.75
CA ASP A 27 11.51 -21.59 11.91
C ASP A 27 10.86 -22.04 13.24
N LYS A 28 11.42 -21.55 14.35
CA LYS A 28 10.93 -21.85 15.71
C LYS A 28 9.53 -21.30 16.00
N GLN A 29 9.09 -20.30 15.25
CA GLN A 29 7.77 -19.69 15.31
C GLN A 29 6.76 -20.37 14.39
N GLY A 30 7.22 -21.35 13.59
CA GLY A 30 6.38 -22.05 12.62
C GLY A 30 6.22 -21.35 11.28
N VAL A 31 6.96 -20.26 11.02
CA VAL A 31 6.94 -19.52 9.76
C VAL A 31 7.81 -20.25 8.73
N SER A 32 7.27 -20.50 7.54
CA SER A 32 7.96 -21.22 6.48
C SER A 32 8.93 -20.32 5.70
N LEU A 33 9.89 -20.96 4.99
CA LEU A 33 10.84 -20.26 4.13
C LEU A 33 10.14 -19.37 3.10
N ILE A 34 9.09 -19.88 2.44
CA ILE A 34 8.37 -19.11 1.42
C ILE A 34 7.63 -17.92 2.02
N GLN A 35 7.12 -18.01 3.25
CA GLN A 35 6.49 -16.89 3.95
C GLN A 35 7.52 -15.79 4.28
N TRP A 36 8.72 -16.15 4.72
CA TRP A 36 9.80 -15.17 4.92
C TRP A 36 10.22 -14.51 3.60
N CYS A 37 10.37 -15.28 2.52
CA CYS A 37 10.66 -14.71 1.20
C CYS A 37 9.57 -13.74 0.73
N ALA A 38 8.31 -14.04 1.00
CA ALA A 38 7.19 -13.15 0.68
C ALA A 38 7.19 -11.89 1.55
N TYR A 39 7.45 -12.02 2.84
CA TYR A 39 7.58 -10.88 3.77
C TYR A 39 8.64 -9.86 3.32
N TYR A 40 9.77 -10.35 2.77
CA TYR A 40 10.83 -9.50 2.23
C TYR A 40 10.70 -9.19 0.72
N GLY A 41 9.68 -9.73 0.06
CA GLY A 41 9.41 -9.48 -1.36
C GLY A 41 10.38 -10.13 -2.34
N ASP A 42 11.09 -11.20 -1.92
CA ASP A 42 12.08 -11.89 -2.75
C ASP A 42 11.41 -12.90 -3.70
N VAL A 43 11.03 -12.41 -4.87
CA VAL A 43 10.42 -13.22 -5.94
C VAL A 43 11.37 -14.31 -6.44
N SER A 44 12.70 -14.08 -6.43
CA SER A 44 13.68 -15.05 -6.91
C SER A 44 13.74 -16.27 -6.01
N ALA A 45 13.82 -16.06 -4.69
CA ALA A 45 13.78 -17.12 -3.71
C ALA A 45 12.42 -17.85 -3.72
N ILE A 46 11.29 -17.14 -3.89
CA ILE A 46 9.97 -17.76 -4.02
C ILE A 46 9.94 -18.68 -5.23
N ARG A 47 10.35 -18.22 -6.42
CA ARG A 47 10.40 -19.05 -7.65
C ARG A 47 11.25 -20.31 -7.45
N PHE A 48 12.39 -20.16 -6.78
CA PHE A 48 13.27 -21.29 -6.47
C PHE A 48 12.60 -22.29 -5.52
N LEU A 49 11.92 -21.82 -4.48
CA LEU A 49 11.18 -22.70 -3.57
C LEU A 49 10.04 -23.44 -4.27
N LEU A 50 9.33 -22.78 -5.20
CA LEU A 50 8.28 -23.41 -6.00
C LEU A 50 8.82 -24.53 -6.90
N THR A 51 10.01 -24.36 -7.51
CA THR A 51 10.66 -25.44 -8.29
C THR A 51 11.14 -26.60 -7.42
N ASN A 52 11.26 -26.40 -6.11
CA ASN A 52 11.63 -27.40 -5.12
C ASN A 52 10.43 -27.93 -4.30
N GLY A 53 9.23 -27.87 -4.88
CA GLY A 53 8.03 -28.52 -4.34
C GLY A 53 7.23 -27.69 -3.33
N GLN A 54 7.53 -26.40 -3.19
CA GLN A 54 6.65 -25.50 -2.46
C GLN A 54 5.45 -25.07 -3.32
N SER A 55 4.39 -24.59 -2.66
CA SER A 55 3.19 -24.11 -3.30
C SER A 55 2.87 -22.68 -2.83
N LEU A 56 2.25 -21.88 -3.71
CA LEU A 56 1.81 -20.52 -3.37
C LEU A 56 0.70 -20.51 -2.33
N GLU A 57 -0.11 -21.56 -2.24
CA GLU A 57 -1.13 -21.72 -1.21
C GLU A 57 -0.53 -21.70 0.20
N SER A 58 0.76 -22.01 0.34
CA SER A 58 1.49 -21.90 1.61
C SER A 58 1.66 -20.44 2.10
N LEU A 59 1.43 -19.44 1.24
CA LEU A 59 1.47 -18.04 1.63
C LEU A 59 0.17 -17.58 2.30
N GLY A 60 -0.90 -18.33 2.13
CA GLY A 60 -2.22 -18.02 2.67
C GLY A 60 -3.28 -17.79 1.61
N GLU A 61 -4.41 -17.27 2.03
CA GLU A 61 -5.53 -16.96 1.14
C GLU A 61 -5.10 -15.92 0.10
N ASN A 62 -5.50 -16.14 -1.15
CA ASN A 62 -5.13 -15.30 -2.29
C ASN A 62 -3.60 -15.05 -2.40
N PHE A 63 -2.79 -16.03 -1.95
CA PHE A 63 -1.31 -15.95 -1.90
C PHE A 63 -0.77 -14.74 -1.11
N ASP A 64 -1.56 -14.21 -0.17
CA ASP A 64 -1.30 -12.99 0.61
C ASP A 64 -0.95 -11.75 -0.24
N LEU A 65 -1.71 -11.54 -1.31
CA LEU A 65 -1.55 -10.35 -2.17
C LEU A 65 -1.76 -9.03 -1.40
N ASN A 66 -2.68 -9.04 -0.40
CA ASN A 66 -2.90 -7.87 0.47
C ASN A 66 -1.66 -7.54 1.30
N GLY A 67 -1.00 -8.53 1.89
CA GLY A 67 0.25 -8.35 2.64
C GLY A 67 1.38 -7.84 1.75
N ALA A 68 1.55 -8.44 0.56
CA ALA A 68 2.54 -7.99 -0.41
C ALA A 68 2.31 -6.52 -0.85
N ALA A 69 1.05 -6.12 -1.05
CA ALA A 69 0.68 -4.75 -1.39
C ALA A 69 0.92 -3.79 -0.21
N PHE A 70 0.58 -4.18 1.01
CA PHE A 70 0.83 -3.41 2.23
C PHE A 70 2.32 -3.12 2.44
N HIS A 71 3.19 -4.11 2.18
CA HIS A 71 4.64 -3.93 2.27
C HIS A 71 5.24 -3.17 1.07
N GLY A 72 4.47 -2.93 0.00
CA GLY A 72 4.92 -2.21 -1.18
C GLY A 72 5.76 -3.07 -2.13
N HIS A 73 5.66 -4.38 -2.05
CA HIS A 73 6.42 -5.33 -2.86
C HIS A 73 5.82 -5.48 -4.27
N TRP A 74 5.88 -4.42 -5.08
CA TRP A 74 5.23 -4.37 -6.40
C TRP A 74 5.62 -5.52 -7.34
N ARG A 75 6.90 -5.97 -7.31
CA ARG A 75 7.36 -7.13 -8.11
C ARG A 75 6.70 -8.43 -7.64
N LEU A 76 6.54 -8.59 -6.32
CA LEU A 76 5.83 -9.75 -5.77
C LEU A 76 4.35 -9.68 -6.12
N CYS A 77 3.70 -8.53 -5.99
CA CYS A 77 2.31 -8.35 -6.40
C CYS A 77 2.11 -8.70 -7.88
N GLN A 78 2.97 -8.20 -8.77
CA GLN A 78 2.92 -8.56 -10.19
C GLN A 78 3.04 -10.07 -10.39
N PHE A 79 4.00 -10.71 -9.73
CA PHE A 79 4.20 -12.15 -9.81
C PHE A 79 2.99 -12.95 -9.32
N LEU A 80 2.38 -12.57 -8.19
CA LEU A 80 1.19 -13.24 -7.64
C LEU A 80 -0.03 -13.08 -8.56
N LEU A 81 -0.23 -11.89 -9.13
CA LEU A 81 -1.29 -11.64 -10.12
C LEU A 81 -1.11 -12.47 -11.39
N GLU A 82 0.12 -12.58 -11.91
CA GLU A 82 0.45 -13.48 -13.04
C GLU A 82 0.19 -14.97 -12.70
N LYS A 83 0.18 -15.34 -11.43
CA LYS A 83 -0.14 -16.68 -10.92
C LYS A 83 -1.61 -16.89 -10.60
N GLY A 84 -2.46 -15.89 -10.83
CA GLY A 84 -3.90 -15.99 -10.69
C GLY A 84 -4.46 -15.49 -9.35
N ALA A 85 -3.67 -14.75 -8.56
CA ALA A 85 -4.24 -14.04 -7.41
C ALA A 85 -5.35 -13.07 -7.86
N ASP A 86 -6.45 -13.02 -7.10
CA ASP A 86 -7.53 -12.09 -7.36
C ASP A 86 -7.15 -10.69 -6.86
N VAL A 87 -7.03 -9.73 -7.78
CA VAL A 87 -6.69 -8.33 -7.50
C VAL A 87 -7.74 -7.61 -6.64
N ASN A 88 -8.96 -8.12 -6.61
CA ASN A 88 -10.08 -7.54 -5.88
C ASN A 88 -10.46 -8.32 -4.62
N HIS A 89 -9.70 -9.35 -4.25
CA HIS A 89 -9.97 -10.16 -3.07
C HIS A 89 -9.94 -9.32 -1.78
N PRO A 90 -11.07 -9.15 -1.08
CA PRO A 90 -11.11 -8.33 0.13
C PRO A 90 -10.65 -9.13 1.34
N LEU A 91 -10.02 -8.47 2.30
CA LEU A 91 -9.84 -9.05 3.63
C LEU A 91 -11.20 -9.32 4.28
N PRO A 92 -11.44 -10.54 4.82
CA PRO A 92 -12.77 -10.94 5.27
C PRO A 92 -13.29 -10.13 6.46
N ASP A 93 -12.42 -9.58 7.29
CA ASP A 93 -12.76 -8.76 8.44
C ASP A 93 -12.97 -7.28 8.10
N THR A 94 -12.07 -6.66 7.35
CA THR A 94 -12.07 -5.22 7.08
C THR A 94 -12.68 -4.83 5.73
N GLY A 95 -12.76 -5.76 4.75
CA GLY A 95 -13.15 -5.47 3.38
C GLY A 95 -12.06 -4.74 2.57
N GLU A 96 -10.85 -4.58 3.13
CA GLU A 96 -9.73 -3.98 2.42
C GLU A 96 -9.27 -4.85 1.26
N THR A 97 -9.16 -4.26 0.07
CA THR A 97 -8.58 -4.91 -1.11
C THR A 97 -7.07 -4.62 -1.21
N PRO A 98 -6.31 -5.33 -2.07
CA PRO A 98 -4.91 -5.00 -2.33
C PRO A 98 -4.67 -3.52 -2.70
N LEU A 99 -5.63 -2.88 -3.38
CA LEU A 99 -5.54 -1.46 -3.70
C LEU A 99 -5.65 -0.56 -2.46
N HIS A 100 -6.49 -0.90 -1.48
CA HIS A 100 -6.50 -0.23 -0.18
C HIS A 100 -5.19 -0.42 0.59
N ALA A 101 -4.67 -1.66 0.59
CA ALA A 101 -3.41 -1.99 1.27
C ALA A 101 -2.21 -1.21 0.70
N ALA A 102 -2.15 -1.04 -0.64
CA ALA A 102 -1.11 -0.26 -1.32
C ALA A 102 -1.09 1.22 -0.92
N LEU A 103 -2.20 1.74 -0.38
CA LEU A 103 -2.42 3.14 -0.03
C LEU A 103 -2.40 3.40 1.49
N CYS A 104 -1.91 2.45 2.29
CA CYS A 104 -1.81 2.58 3.74
C CYS A 104 -0.59 3.37 4.23
N LYS A 105 0.38 3.66 3.37
CA LYS A 105 1.64 4.33 3.74
C LYS A 105 1.72 5.72 3.12
N VAL A 106 2.22 6.66 3.92
CA VAL A 106 2.45 8.05 3.46
C VAL A 106 3.52 8.05 2.38
N ASP A 107 3.20 8.69 1.25
CA ASP A 107 4.10 9.14 0.17
C ASP A 107 5.25 8.17 -0.16
N SER A 108 4.90 6.91 -0.35
CA SER A 108 5.88 5.89 -0.70
C SER A 108 6.21 5.95 -2.19
N ILE A 109 7.51 6.06 -2.52
CA ILE A 109 8.02 5.96 -3.90
C ILE A 109 7.56 4.66 -4.58
N VAL A 110 7.30 3.62 -3.81
CA VAL A 110 6.83 2.31 -4.32
C VAL A 110 5.32 2.27 -4.56
N SER A 111 4.54 3.24 -4.06
CA SER A 111 3.07 3.21 -4.21
C SER A 111 2.64 3.43 -5.66
N THR A 112 3.27 4.33 -6.40
CA THR A 112 2.91 4.61 -7.81
C THR A 112 3.04 3.38 -8.72
N PRO A 113 4.20 2.68 -8.81
CA PRO A 113 4.29 1.48 -9.62
C PRO A 113 3.36 0.36 -9.15
N LEU A 114 3.14 0.22 -7.85
CA LEU A 114 2.22 -0.77 -7.29
C LEU A 114 0.76 -0.49 -7.69
N VAL A 115 0.28 0.75 -7.50
CA VAL A 115 -1.08 1.15 -7.90
C VAL A 115 -1.29 0.96 -9.39
N ARG A 116 -0.31 1.31 -10.22
CA ARG A 116 -0.35 1.10 -11.67
C ARG A 116 -0.52 -0.37 -12.02
N ILE A 117 0.24 -1.27 -11.38
CA ILE A 117 0.13 -2.72 -11.59
C ILE A 117 -1.24 -3.24 -11.19
N LEU A 118 -1.73 -2.87 -9.99
CA LEU A 118 -3.03 -3.31 -9.51
C LEU A 118 -4.17 -2.86 -10.45
N LEU A 119 -4.16 -1.58 -10.87
CA LEU A 119 -5.15 -1.04 -11.80
C LEU A 119 -5.08 -1.72 -13.19
N ALA A 120 -3.87 -1.99 -13.69
CA ALA A 120 -3.68 -2.71 -14.96
C ALA A 120 -4.22 -4.15 -14.91
N HIS A 121 -4.31 -4.78 -13.74
CA HIS A 121 -4.93 -6.08 -13.54
C HIS A 121 -6.42 -6.00 -13.14
N GLY A 122 -7.04 -4.83 -13.25
CA GLY A 122 -8.48 -4.66 -13.03
C GLY A 122 -8.86 -4.44 -11.56
N ALA A 123 -7.98 -3.87 -10.74
CA ALA A 123 -8.35 -3.45 -9.40
C ALA A 123 -9.50 -2.44 -9.44
N ASN A 124 -10.53 -2.66 -8.62
CA ASN A 124 -11.68 -1.77 -8.53
C ASN A 124 -11.34 -0.50 -7.72
N PRO A 125 -11.26 0.69 -8.34
CA PRO A 125 -10.94 1.93 -7.64
C PRO A 125 -12.07 2.43 -6.72
N ASN A 126 -13.26 1.82 -6.83
CA ASN A 126 -14.46 2.15 -6.06
C ASN A 126 -14.82 1.07 -5.01
N ALA A 127 -13.93 0.11 -4.74
CA ALA A 127 -14.13 -0.82 -3.65
C ALA A 127 -14.25 -0.05 -2.32
N VAL A 128 -15.11 -0.54 -1.41
CA VAL A 128 -15.43 0.13 -0.15
C VAL A 128 -15.07 -0.81 1.01
N THR A 129 -14.40 -0.28 2.02
CA THR A 129 -14.09 -1.04 3.24
C THR A 129 -15.32 -1.21 4.13
N LYS A 130 -15.30 -2.17 5.06
CA LYS A 130 -16.38 -2.33 6.03
C LYS A 130 -16.33 -1.20 7.07
N PRO A 131 -17.43 -0.47 7.32
CA PRO A 131 -17.43 0.59 8.30
C PRO A 131 -17.31 0.05 9.74
N ARG A 132 -16.68 0.82 10.64
CA ARG A 132 -16.55 0.57 12.08
C ARG A 132 -15.65 -0.62 12.46
N VAL A 133 -14.84 -1.11 11.55
CA VAL A 133 -13.82 -2.12 11.84
C VAL A 133 -12.47 -1.43 11.97
N GLU A 134 -11.67 -1.79 12.96
CA GLU A 134 -10.31 -1.26 13.08
C GLU A 134 -9.40 -1.94 12.05
N THR A 135 -8.63 -1.14 11.31
CA THR A 135 -7.59 -1.66 10.44
C THR A 135 -6.28 -1.76 11.21
N GLY A 136 -5.48 -2.78 10.90
CA GLY A 136 -4.10 -2.88 11.38
C GLY A 136 -3.14 -1.89 10.73
N SER A 137 -3.64 -0.97 9.90
CA SER A 137 -2.82 -0.03 9.15
C SER A 137 -2.30 1.13 10.01
N PHE A 138 -1.30 1.84 9.52
CA PHE A 138 -0.61 2.97 10.15
C PHE A 138 -1.51 4.13 10.57
N MET A 139 -2.72 4.17 10.08
CA MET A 139 -3.71 5.16 10.48
C MET A 139 -4.44 4.67 11.75
N ARG A 140 -3.77 4.78 12.89
CA ARG A 140 -4.34 4.39 14.19
C ARG A 140 -5.71 5.01 14.50
N ASP A 141 -6.05 6.12 13.83
CA ASP A 141 -7.34 6.79 13.94
C ASP A 141 -8.32 6.44 12.81
N ALA A 142 -7.86 5.67 11.82
CA ALA A 142 -8.72 5.18 10.75
C ALA A 142 -9.30 3.83 11.13
N ARG A 143 -10.31 3.86 11.97
CA ARG A 143 -11.37 2.85 11.84
C ARG A 143 -11.79 2.87 10.38
N THR A 144 -11.92 1.69 9.76
CA THR A 144 -12.41 1.67 8.38
C THR A 144 -13.74 2.42 8.36
N LYS A 145 -13.75 3.49 7.59
CA LYS A 145 -14.87 4.43 7.54
C LYS A 145 -15.82 4.12 6.39
N GLY A 146 -15.70 2.95 5.77
CA GLY A 146 -16.37 2.68 4.51
C GLY A 146 -15.75 3.52 3.38
N GLU A 147 -14.44 3.75 3.47
CA GLU A 147 -13.69 4.55 2.52
C GLU A 147 -13.36 3.77 1.25
N THR A 148 -13.11 4.51 0.17
CA THR A 148 -12.58 4.00 -1.09
C THR A 148 -11.05 4.19 -1.15
N PRO A 149 -10.34 3.53 -2.10
CA PRO A 149 -8.93 3.80 -2.34
C PRO A 149 -8.61 5.28 -2.55
N LEU A 150 -9.52 6.04 -3.21
CA LEU A 150 -9.30 7.47 -3.45
C LEU A 150 -9.31 8.30 -2.16
N HIS A 151 -10.08 7.93 -1.13
CA HIS A 151 -10.00 8.58 0.19
C HIS A 151 -8.61 8.44 0.79
N ARG A 152 -8.03 7.22 0.78
CA ARG A 152 -6.67 6.97 1.29
C ARG A 152 -5.61 7.71 0.49
N ALA A 153 -5.72 7.68 -0.84
CA ALA A 153 -4.81 8.44 -1.71
C ALA A 153 -4.91 9.95 -1.48
N ALA A 154 -6.10 10.48 -1.23
CA ALA A 154 -6.32 11.88 -0.91
C ALA A 154 -5.60 12.31 0.38
N ALA A 155 -5.64 11.45 1.41
CA ALA A 155 -4.97 11.70 2.68
C ALA A 155 -3.44 11.55 2.59
N PHE A 156 -2.93 10.55 1.87
CA PHE A 156 -1.52 10.12 1.98
C PHE A 156 -0.80 9.90 0.65
N GLY A 157 -1.52 9.77 -0.47
CA GLY A 157 -0.95 9.50 -1.78
C GLY A 157 -0.32 10.74 -2.42
N ASN A 158 0.49 10.54 -3.44
CA ASN A 158 1.00 11.63 -4.27
C ASN A 158 0.01 11.99 -5.39
N GLY A 159 0.27 13.12 -6.08
CA GLY A 159 -0.62 13.61 -7.14
C GLY A 159 -0.72 12.68 -8.36
N GLU A 160 0.27 11.82 -8.60
CA GLU A 160 0.25 10.83 -9.67
C GLU A 160 -0.69 9.66 -9.32
N VAL A 161 -0.59 9.14 -8.09
CA VAL A 161 -1.49 8.08 -7.60
C VAL A 161 -2.95 8.53 -7.62
N ILE A 162 -3.25 9.76 -7.18
CA ILE A 162 -4.61 10.33 -7.25
C ILE A 162 -5.09 10.36 -8.70
N GLN A 163 -4.24 10.82 -9.63
CA GLN A 163 -4.60 10.88 -11.04
C GLN A 163 -4.85 9.49 -11.63
N LEU A 164 -3.99 8.51 -11.32
CA LEU A 164 -4.18 7.11 -11.76
C LEU A 164 -5.53 6.54 -11.30
N LEU A 165 -5.95 6.82 -10.08
CA LEU A 165 -7.24 6.37 -9.56
C LEU A 165 -8.41 7.06 -10.28
N ILE A 166 -8.33 8.38 -10.51
CA ILE A 166 -9.35 9.14 -11.24
C ILE A 166 -9.45 8.64 -12.68
N ASP A 167 -8.33 8.45 -13.36
CA ASP A 167 -8.27 7.94 -14.74
C ASP A 167 -8.83 6.50 -14.85
N ALA A 168 -8.71 5.72 -13.78
CA ALA A 168 -9.31 4.39 -13.66
C ALA A 168 -10.79 4.40 -13.29
N GLY A 169 -11.41 5.56 -13.15
CA GLY A 169 -12.84 5.71 -12.85
C GLY A 169 -13.19 5.74 -11.37
N ALA A 170 -12.26 6.18 -10.50
CA ALA A 170 -12.58 6.45 -9.11
C ALA A 170 -13.62 7.57 -8.99
N THR A 171 -14.66 7.36 -8.18
CA THR A 171 -15.71 8.34 -7.90
C THR A 171 -15.16 9.44 -7.00
N ILE A 172 -14.96 10.64 -7.58
CA ILE A 172 -14.25 11.75 -6.92
C ILE A 172 -15.01 12.32 -5.71
N ASP A 173 -16.33 12.23 -5.73
CA ASP A 173 -17.25 12.71 -4.68
C ASP A 173 -17.83 11.59 -3.81
N ALA A 174 -17.25 10.38 -3.89
CA ALA A 174 -17.64 9.25 -3.05
C ALA A 174 -17.67 9.68 -1.57
N LYS A 175 -18.62 9.12 -0.81
CA LYS A 175 -18.77 9.43 0.61
C LYS A 175 -18.41 8.25 1.48
N ASP A 176 -17.65 8.51 2.52
CA ASP A 176 -17.45 7.55 3.59
C ASP A 176 -18.69 7.49 4.51
N MET A 177 -18.65 6.67 5.56
CA MET A 177 -19.78 6.52 6.51
C MET A 177 -20.16 7.79 7.27
N HIS A 178 -19.31 8.81 7.28
CA HIS A 178 -19.55 10.11 7.91
C HIS A 178 -20.01 11.17 6.90
N GLY A 179 -20.08 10.83 5.62
CA GLY A 179 -20.42 11.74 4.54
C GLY A 179 -19.22 12.53 4.02
N ASP A 180 -18.00 12.19 4.42
CA ASP A 180 -16.79 12.84 3.97
C ASP A 180 -16.34 12.33 2.60
N SER A 181 -15.88 13.27 1.76
CA SER A 181 -15.34 12.95 0.44
C SER A 181 -13.82 12.85 0.47
N PRO A 182 -13.16 12.32 -0.60
CA PRO A 182 -11.73 12.41 -0.74
C PRO A 182 -11.18 13.84 -0.60
N LEU A 183 -11.91 14.86 -1.08
CA LEU A 183 -11.53 16.26 -0.88
C LEU A 183 -11.55 16.66 0.60
N ALA A 184 -12.57 16.22 1.37
CA ALA A 184 -12.63 16.47 2.82
C ALA A 184 -11.47 15.79 3.54
N TRP A 185 -11.14 14.54 3.21
CA TRP A 185 -9.97 13.84 3.77
C TRP A 185 -8.66 14.58 3.46
N ALA A 186 -8.45 15.01 2.20
CA ALA A 186 -7.26 15.79 1.83
C ALA A 186 -7.17 17.10 2.64
N SER A 187 -8.30 17.80 2.84
CA SER A 187 -8.34 19.02 3.63
C SER A 187 -7.98 18.78 5.09
N TRP A 188 -8.52 17.74 5.72
CA TRP A 188 -8.22 17.40 7.11
C TRP A 188 -6.75 16.99 7.33
N HIS A 189 -6.15 16.37 6.32
CA HIS A 189 -4.73 16.01 6.34
C HIS A 189 -3.81 17.13 5.85
N HIS A 190 -4.34 18.38 5.74
CA HIS A 190 -3.57 19.56 5.34
C HIS A 190 -2.76 19.36 4.05
N ARG A 191 -3.38 18.67 3.08
CA ARG A 191 -2.71 18.41 1.81
C ARG A 191 -2.50 19.71 1.02
N PRO A 192 -1.41 19.80 0.24
CA PRO A 192 -1.10 21.01 -0.52
C PRO A 192 -2.18 21.31 -1.57
N ALA A 193 -2.29 22.60 -1.94
CA ALA A 193 -3.36 23.10 -2.81
C ALA A 193 -3.44 22.38 -4.17
N PHE A 194 -2.32 21.91 -4.72
CA PHE A 194 -2.33 21.16 -5.98
C PHE A 194 -3.00 19.77 -5.84
N ILE A 195 -2.95 19.14 -4.67
CA ILE A 195 -3.68 17.91 -4.37
C ILE A 195 -5.18 18.20 -4.22
N LEU A 196 -5.53 19.24 -3.43
CA LEU A 196 -6.91 19.66 -3.26
C LEU A 196 -7.56 19.99 -4.61
N ALA A 197 -6.85 20.70 -5.50
CA ALA A 197 -7.34 21.04 -6.82
C ALA A 197 -7.67 19.82 -7.70
N LYS A 198 -6.92 18.72 -7.57
CA LYS A 198 -7.22 17.46 -8.28
C LYS A 198 -8.50 16.77 -7.79
N LEU A 199 -8.89 17.04 -6.55
CA LEU A 199 -10.03 16.40 -5.89
C LEU A 199 -11.29 17.29 -5.87
N CYS A 200 -11.23 18.49 -6.48
CA CYS A 200 -12.38 19.38 -6.59
C CYS A 200 -13.46 18.76 -7.47
N TYR A 201 -14.71 18.94 -7.07
CA TYR A 201 -15.91 18.51 -7.81
C TYR A 201 -17.06 19.50 -7.58
N GLY A 202 -18.06 19.51 -8.46
CA GLY A 202 -19.18 20.47 -8.38
C GLY A 202 -18.67 21.91 -8.43
N ASP A 203 -19.09 22.72 -7.47
CA ASP A 203 -18.72 24.13 -7.36
C ASP A 203 -17.44 24.37 -6.55
N PHE A 204 -16.79 23.32 -6.04
CA PHE A 204 -15.53 23.47 -5.33
C PHE A 204 -14.39 23.82 -6.29
N SER A 205 -13.59 24.82 -5.91
CA SER A 205 -12.39 25.20 -6.66
C SER A 205 -11.31 25.72 -5.72
N ILE A 206 -10.06 25.53 -6.12
CA ILE A 206 -8.90 26.11 -5.42
C ILE A 206 -8.34 27.25 -6.26
N HIS A 207 -8.04 28.38 -5.60
CA HIS A 207 -7.52 29.56 -6.28
C HIS A 207 -6.22 29.20 -7.04
N PRO A 208 -6.09 29.57 -8.35
CA PRO A 208 -4.95 29.18 -9.17
C PRO A 208 -3.58 29.56 -8.61
N GLU A 209 -3.46 30.75 -7.99
CA GLU A 209 -2.22 31.20 -7.34
C GLU A 209 -1.81 30.33 -6.15
N ALA A 210 -2.78 29.79 -5.40
CA ALA A 210 -2.49 28.86 -4.31
C ALA A 210 -1.94 27.53 -4.86
N VAL A 211 -2.49 27.03 -5.97
CA VAL A 211 -2.01 25.83 -6.66
C VAL A 211 -0.57 26.05 -7.14
N LYS A 212 -0.31 27.17 -7.83
CA LYS A 212 1.02 27.52 -8.34
C LYS A 212 2.05 27.56 -7.22
N ARG A 213 1.75 28.28 -6.12
CA ARG A 213 2.63 28.39 -4.96
C ARG A 213 2.94 27.03 -4.34
N SER A 214 1.95 26.17 -4.18
CA SER A 214 2.15 24.83 -3.60
C SER A 214 2.96 23.87 -4.50
N LEU A 215 3.05 24.14 -5.80
CA LEU A 215 3.91 23.40 -6.73
C LEU A 215 5.35 23.91 -6.70
N GLU A 216 5.52 25.23 -6.52
CA GLU A 216 6.83 25.88 -6.50
C GLU A 216 7.57 25.68 -5.16
N GLU A 217 6.83 25.53 -4.04
CA GLU A 217 7.36 25.40 -2.68
C GLU A 217 7.06 24.06 -1.98
N PRO A 218 7.09 22.90 -2.65
CA PRO A 218 6.67 21.63 -2.06
C PRO A 218 7.54 21.16 -0.88
N ARG A 219 8.71 21.80 -0.65
CA ARG A 219 9.68 21.40 0.39
C ARG A 219 9.64 22.24 1.66
N LEU A 220 8.94 23.37 1.69
CA LEU A 220 8.91 24.26 2.85
C LEU A 220 8.00 23.73 3.96
N GLU A 221 6.90 23.06 3.61
CA GLU A 221 5.96 22.51 4.61
C GLU A 221 6.56 21.34 5.39
N THR A 222 7.31 20.47 4.75
CA THR A 222 8.04 19.38 5.41
C THR A 222 9.16 19.89 6.32
N ARG A 223 9.89 20.93 5.92
CA ARG A 223 10.92 21.54 6.76
C ARG A 223 10.35 22.28 7.98
N SER A 224 9.16 22.86 7.86
CA SER A 224 8.50 23.53 8.98
C SER A 224 8.06 22.54 10.06
N MET A 225 7.58 21.35 9.68
CA MET A 225 7.24 20.29 10.64
C MET A 225 8.49 19.68 11.30
N GLU A 226 9.54 19.40 10.54
CA GLU A 226 10.80 18.89 11.08
C GLU A 226 11.48 19.93 12.01
N ALA A 227 11.49 21.20 11.64
CA ALA A 227 12.05 22.26 12.46
C ALA A 227 11.27 22.48 13.77
N ASN A 228 9.95 22.25 13.78
CA ASN A 228 9.12 22.34 14.98
C ASN A 228 9.21 21.10 15.88
N LEU A 229 9.50 19.91 15.31
CA LEU A 229 9.66 18.66 16.05
C LEU A 229 11.08 18.48 16.62
N LEU A 230 12.10 19.05 16.00
CA LEU A 230 13.51 18.86 16.39
C LEU A 230 14.05 19.96 17.30
N GLY A 231 13.24 20.94 17.73
CA GLY A 231 13.65 22.02 18.63
C GLY A 231 14.86 22.78 18.07
N LYS A 232 14.77 24.09 17.88
CA LYS A 232 15.94 24.91 17.53
C LYS A 232 17.02 24.70 18.59
N PRO A 233 18.27 24.40 18.22
CA PRO A 233 19.35 24.51 19.19
C PRO A 233 19.38 25.96 19.69
N HIS A 234 19.21 26.15 20.98
CA HIS A 234 19.42 27.44 21.62
C HIS A 234 20.88 27.84 21.41
N GLY A 235 21.12 28.83 20.56
CA GLY A 235 22.37 29.57 20.51
C GLY A 235 22.40 30.67 21.57
#